data_26a6be5f6f909840fcea5a07648fe05b
#
_entry.id   26a6be5f6f909840fcea5a07648fe05b
#
_cell.length_a   1.000
_cell.length_b   1.000
_cell.length_c   1.000
_cell.angle_alpha   90.00
_cell.angle_beta   90.00
_cell.angle_gamma   90.00
#
_symmetry.space_group_name_H-M   'P 1'
#
loop_
_entity.id
_entity.type
_entity.pdbx_description
1 polymer ?
#
loop_
_entity_poly.entity_id
_entity_poly.type
_entity_poly.pdbx_seq_one_letter_code
_entity_poly.pdbx_strand_id
1 'polypeptide(L)'
;MTRKDALLYQNARFYEAFERSSIEMMEEIWSDSSAVRCIHPGWSIVEGRQAVLESWQRIFEGDVRMKVTLLNVRAEVYGNVGVVVLQEEVHYTSGKLSNTGSVMATNIFEHDGKDWKLIHHHGSPTVVVEEQEGENFHYN
;
A
#
# COMPACT_ATOMS: atom_id res chain seq x y z
N MET A 1 -4.46 7.96 -22.47
CA MET A 1 -4.28 7.84 -21.01
C MET A 1 -3.40 8.98 -20.52
N THR A 2 -3.89 9.78 -19.60
CA THR A 2 -3.09 10.84 -18.99
C THR A 2 -2.05 10.25 -18.04
N ARG A 3 -1.06 11.07 -17.62
CA ARG A 3 -0.08 10.63 -16.63
C ARG A 3 -0.74 10.27 -15.29
N LYS A 4 -1.79 11.01 -14.93
CA LYS A 4 -2.56 10.71 -13.72
C LYS A 4 -3.32 9.38 -13.85
N ASP A 5 -3.91 9.10 -15.01
CA ASP A 5 -4.56 7.81 -15.26
C ASP A 5 -3.55 6.65 -15.16
N ALA A 6 -2.38 6.83 -15.73
CA ALA A 6 -1.31 5.82 -15.66
C ALA A 6 -0.83 5.61 -14.23
N LEU A 7 -0.77 6.68 -13.42
CA LEU A 7 -0.44 6.60 -12.00
C LEU A 7 -1.48 5.78 -11.23
N LEU A 8 -2.75 6.07 -11.45
CA LEU A 8 -3.85 5.34 -10.81
C LEU A 8 -3.87 3.87 -11.23
N TYR A 9 -3.56 3.60 -12.49
CA TYR A 9 -3.44 2.22 -12.98
C TYR A 9 -2.32 1.47 -12.27
N GLN A 10 -1.15 2.08 -12.13
CA GLN A 10 -0.02 1.45 -11.46
C GLN A 10 -0.29 1.25 -9.95
N ASN A 11 -0.98 2.20 -9.33
CA ASN A 11 -1.43 2.06 -7.95
C ASN A 11 -2.36 0.86 -7.79
N ALA A 12 -3.31 0.69 -8.72
CA ALA A 12 -4.21 -0.46 -8.71
C ALA A 12 -3.45 -1.78 -8.88
N ARG A 13 -2.42 -1.80 -9.73
CA ARG A 13 -1.57 -2.99 -9.93
C ARG A 13 -0.81 -3.36 -8.66
N PHE A 14 -0.39 -2.38 -7.89
CA PHE A 14 0.26 -2.64 -6.60
C PHE A 14 -0.67 -3.42 -5.66
N TYR A 15 -1.94 -3.03 -5.58
CA TYR A 15 -2.91 -3.73 -4.74
C TYR A 15 -3.32 -5.08 -5.33
N GLU A 16 -3.31 -5.22 -6.64
CA GLU A 16 -3.49 -6.52 -7.27
C GLU A 16 -2.36 -7.49 -6.90
N ALA A 17 -1.11 -7.02 -6.93
CA ALA A 17 0.03 -7.80 -6.49
C ALA A 17 -0.11 -8.23 -5.03
N PHE A 18 -0.58 -7.32 -4.19
CA PHE A 18 -0.86 -7.56 -2.78
C PHE A 18 -1.90 -8.69 -2.61
N GLU A 19 -3.05 -8.59 -3.30
CA GLU A 19 -4.11 -9.59 -3.20
C GLU A 19 -3.71 -10.95 -3.75
N ARG A 20 -2.94 -10.97 -4.84
CA ARG A 20 -2.46 -12.19 -5.49
C ARG A 20 -1.25 -12.80 -4.80
N SER A 21 -0.69 -12.13 -3.81
CA SER A 21 0.57 -12.56 -3.19
C SER A 21 1.66 -12.76 -4.25
N SER A 22 1.74 -11.85 -5.21
CA SER A 22 2.64 -11.96 -6.35
C SER A 22 3.90 -11.15 -6.16
N ILE A 23 4.98 -11.82 -5.85
CA ILE A 23 6.29 -11.18 -5.73
C ILE A 23 6.80 -10.71 -7.10
N GLU A 24 6.49 -11.43 -8.17
CA GLU A 24 6.87 -11.05 -9.53
C GLU A 24 6.26 -9.70 -9.92
N MET A 25 4.99 -9.48 -9.57
CA MET A 25 4.34 -8.19 -9.81
C MET A 25 4.97 -7.09 -8.95
N MET A 26 5.29 -7.39 -7.69
CA MET A 26 5.97 -6.43 -6.82
C MET A 26 7.33 -6.03 -7.39
N GLU A 27 8.07 -6.98 -7.95
CA GLU A 27 9.36 -6.71 -8.58
C GLU A 27 9.24 -5.74 -9.77
N GLU A 28 8.15 -5.82 -10.53
CA GLU A 28 7.90 -4.92 -11.65
C GLU A 28 7.45 -3.53 -11.20
N ILE A 29 6.68 -3.45 -10.11
CA ILE A 29 6.06 -2.22 -9.65
C ILE A 29 7.03 -1.35 -8.87
N TRP A 30 7.84 -1.95 -8.00
CA TRP A 30 8.82 -1.22 -7.20
C TRP A 30 9.99 -0.74 -8.05
N SER A 31 10.45 0.48 -7.80
CA SER A 31 11.63 1.05 -8.46
C SER A 31 12.88 0.22 -8.18
N ASP A 32 13.82 0.25 -9.12
CA ASP A 32 15.14 -0.37 -8.96
C ASP A 32 16.05 0.44 -8.03
N SER A 33 15.62 1.61 -7.59
CA SER A 33 16.41 2.47 -6.72
C SER A 33 16.64 1.83 -5.34
N SER A 34 17.85 2.03 -4.81
CA SER A 34 18.16 1.64 -3.43
C SER A 34 17.48 2.54 -2.39
N ALA A 35 16.86 3.64 -2.83
CA ALA A 35 16.19 4.60 -1.96
C ALA A 35 14.72 4.29 -1.72
N VAL A 36 14.21 3.17 -2.22
CA VAL A 36 12.82 2.78 -1.95
C VAL A 36 12.61 2.45 -0.47
N ARG A 37 11.44 2.78 0.03
CA ARG A 37 11.07 2.57 1.43
C ARG A 37 9.67 2.04 1.54
N CYS A 38 9.47 1.18 2.53
CA CYS A 38 8.16 0.61 2.81
C CYS A 38 7.95 0.55 4.33
N ILE A 39 6.80 1.02 4.77
CA ILE A 39 6.38 0.92 6.16
C ILE A 39 5.04 0.21 6.16
N HIS A 40 5.08 -1.08 6.47
CA HIS A 40 3.86 -1.86 6.65
C HIS A 40 3.15 -1.43 7.94
N PRO A 41 1.82 -1.56 8.02
CA PRO A 41 1.10 -1.16 9.24
C PRO A 41 1.68 -1.81 10.49
N GLY A 42 2.16 -0.96 11.41
CA GLY A 42 2.75 -1.41 12.67
C GLY A 42 4.22 -1.82 12.60
N TRP A 43 4.85 -1.77 11.43
CA TRP A 43 6.27 -2.11 11.27
C TRP A 43 7.16 -0.88 11.39
N SER A 44 8.43 -1.13 11.69
CA SER A 44 9.49 -0.15 11.47
C SER A 44 9.74 -0.01 9.97
N ILE A 45 10.44 1.05 9.58
CA ILE A 45 10.76 1.30 8.18
C ILE A 45 11.65 0.22 7.58
N VAL A 46 11.31 -0.23 6.39
CA VAL A 46 12.11 -1.16 5.57
C VAL A 46 12.72 -0.35 4.44
N GLU A 47 14.03 -0.37 4.31
CA GLU A 47 14.75 0.45 3.33
C GLU A 47 15.51 -0.39 2.33
N GLY A 48 15.44 0.01 1.07
CA GLY A 48 16.13 -0.61 -0.05
C GLY A 48 15.27 -1.66 -0.74
N ARG A 49 15.47 -1.81 -2.04
CA ARG A 49 14.67 -2.69 -2.89
C ARG A 49 14.67 -4.14 -2.40
N GLN A 50 15.85 -4.69 -2.10
CA GLN A 50 15.93 -6.08 -1.67
C GLN A 50 15.18 -6.32 -0.37
N ALA A 51 15.37 -5.47 0.63
CA ALA A 51 14.71 -5.61 1.91
C ALA A 51 13.19 -5.43 1.79
N VAL A 52 12.75 -4.49 0.94
CA VAL A 52 11.34 -4.24 0.68
C VAL A 52 10.70 -5.47 0.03
N LEU A 53 11.31 -6.04 -1.00
CA LEU A 53 10.79 -7.23 -1.66
C LEU A 53 10.78 -8.43 -0.71
N GLU A 54 11.79 -8.60 0.11
CA GLU A 54 11.83 -9.65 1.13
C GLU A 54 10.73 -9.49 2.17
N SER A 55 10.38 -8.25 2.55
CA SER A 55 9.29 -8.00 3.48
C SER A 55 7.94 -8.43 2.91
N TRP A 56 7.71 -8.15 1.62
CA TRP A 56 6.50 -8.60 0.92
C TRP A 56 6.48 -10.13 0.80
N GLN A 57 7.64 -10.73 0.51
CA GLN A 57 7.77 -12.19 0.43
C GLN A 57 7.33 -12.86 1.74
N ARG A 58 7.78 -12.32 2.88
CA ARG A 58 7.36 -12.83 4.19
C ARG A 58 5.87 -12.73 4.43
N ILE A 59 5.26 -11.61 4.03
CA ILE A 59 3.81 -11.41 4.14
C ILE A 59 3.08 -12.45 3.29
N PHE A 60 3.58 -12.72 2.08
CA PHE A 60 2.95 -13.65 1.14
C PHE A 60 3.10 -15.12 1.51
N GLU A 61 4.11 -15.46 2.31
CA GLU A 61 4.34 -16.83 2.77
C GLU A 61 3.35 -17.30 3.83
N GLY A 62 2.61 -16.37 4.44
CA GLY A 62 1.60 -16.72 5.44
C GLY A 62 0.38 -17.40 4.83
N ASP A 63 -0.38 -18.11 5.67
CA ASP A 63 -1.63 -18.77 5.27
C ASP A 63 -2.81 -17.80 5.20
N VAL A 64 -2.55 -16.52 5.36
CA VAL A 64 -3.58 -15.49 5.38
C VAL A 64 -3.81 -15.00 3.95
N ARG A 65 -5.06 -15.09 3.51
CA ARG A 65 -5.50 -14.46 2.27
C ARG A 65 -5.99 -13.06 2.57
N MET A 66 -5.61 -12.13 1.72
CA MET A 66 -5.98 -10.72 1.88
C MET A 66 -6.74 -10.26 0.65
N LYS A 67 -7.82 -9.54 0.89
CA LYS A 67 -8.55 -8.82 -0.14
C LYS A 67 -8.59 -7.36 0.27
N VAL A 68 -8.29 -6.47 -0.67
CA VAL A 68 -8.18 -5.04 -0.38
C VAL A 68 -9.21 -4.26 -1.19
N THR A 69 -10.07 -3.52 -0.50
CA THR A 69 -10.96 -2.56 -1.12
C THR A 69 -10.37 -1.17 -0.97
N LEU A 70 -10.21 -0.46 -2.09
CA LEU A 70 -9.64 0.87 -2.10
C LEU A 70 -10.75 1.91 -1.97
N LEU A 71 -10.65 2.76 -0.95
CA LEU A 71 -11.63 3.80 -0.65
C LEU A 71 -10.98 5.18 -0.69
N ASN A 72 -11.72 6.16 -1.19
CA ASN A 72 -11.32 7.58 -1.16
C ASN A 72 -9.94 7.80 -1.81
N VAL A 73 -9.72 7.21 -2.96
CA VAL A 73 -8.44 7.31 -3.68
C VAL A 73 -8.25 8.73 -4.22
N ARG A 74 -7.13 9.36 -3.86
CA ARG A 74 -6.74 10.70 -4.32
C ARG A 74 -5.34 10.63 -4.90
N ALA A 75 -5.19 11.10 -6.12
CA ALA A 75 -3.91 11.08 -6.83
C ALA A 75 -3.54 12.47 -7.31
N GLU A 76 -2.29 12.85 -7.13
CA GLU A 76 -1.72 14.10 -7.64
C GLU A 76 -0.38 13.84 -8.32
N VAL A 77 -0.13 14.57 -9.40
CA VAL A 77 1.12 14.47 -10.15
C VAL A 77 1.88 15.79 -10.00
N TYR A 78 3.12 15.70 -9.57
CA TYR A 78 4.04 16.83 -9.42
C TYR A 78 5.28 16.54 -10.25
N GLY A 79 5.25 16.92 -11.54
CA GLY A 79 6.36 16.60 -12.45
C GLY A 79 6.54 15.09 -12.59
N ASN A 80 7.70 14.58 -12.18
CA ASN A 80 8.00 13.15 -12.22
C ASN A 80 7.65 12.41 -10.93
N VAL A 81 6.91 13.05 -10.03
CA VAL A 81 6.48 12.43 -8.77
C VAL A 81 4.97 12.33 -8.75
N GLY A 82 4.46 11.16 -8.43
CA GLY A 82 3.04 10.91 -8.25
C GLY A 82 2.76 10.50 -6.81
N VAL A 83 1.74 11.08 -6.22
CA VAL A 83 1.32 10.77 -4.85
C VAL A 83 -0.09 10.26 -4.87
N VAL A 84 -0.32 9.09 -4.28
CA VAL A 84 -1.65 8.51 -4.14
C VAL A 84 -1.91 8.29 -2.65
N VAL A 85 -2.98 8.88 -2.16
CA VAL A 85 -3.42 8.74 -0.77
C VAL A 85 -4.78 8.08 -0.79
N LEU A 86 -4.97 7.07 0.04
CA LEU A 86 -6.19 6.29 0.03
C LEU A 86 -6.41 5.59 1.37
N GLN A 87 -7.60 5.06 1.53
CA GLN A 87 -7.93 4.16 2.62
C GLN A 87 -7.99 2.74 2.06
N GLU A 88 -7.27 1.83 2.70
CA GLU A 88 -7.33 0.40 2.42
C GLU A 88 -8.29 -0.24 3.42
N GLU A 89 -9.29 -0.93 2.92
CA GLU A 89 -10.08 -1.82 3.74
C GLU A 89 -9.60 -3.22 3.45
N VAL A 90 -8.93 -3.83 4.41
CA VAL A 90 -8.25 -5.11 4.23
C VAL A 90 -9.04 -6.21 4.93
N HIS A 91 -9.44 -7.21 4.15
CA HIS A 91 -10.14 -8.39 4.65
C HIS A 91 -9.15 -9.54 4.74
N TYR A 92 -8.94 -10.03 5.93
CA TYR A 92 -8.03 -11.14 6.21
C TYR A 92 -8.84 -12.40 6.41
N THR A 93 -8.44 -13.48 5.72
CA THR A 93 -9.06 -14.78 5.89
C THR A 93 -7.98 -15.83 6.12
N SER A 94 -8.12 -16.62 7.18
CA SER A 94 -7.24 -17.73 7.50
C SER A 94 -8.10 -18.88 8.00
N GLY A 95 -8.32 -19.89 7.16
CA GLY A 95 -9.24 -20.98 7.47
C GLY A 95 -10.66 -20.46 7.70
N LYS A 96 -11.19 -20.66 8.91
CA LYS A 96 -12.52 -20.18 9.30
C LYS A 96 -12.48 -18.79 9.95
N LEU A 97 -11.29 -18.25 10.19
CA LEU A 97 -11.12 -16.95 10.81
C LEU A 97 -11.16 -15.86 9.74
N SER A 98 -11.91 -14.82 10.03
CA SER A 98 -12.06 -13.68 9.14
C SER A 98 -12.00 -12.40 9.97
N ASN A 99 -11.26 -11.40 9.48
CA ASN A 99 -11.11 -10.13 10.14
C ASN A 99 -10.99 -9.02 9.10
N THR A 100 -11.39 -7.82 9.48
CA THR A 100 -11.29 -6.64 8.62
C THR A 100 -10.54 -5.54 9.35
N GLY A 101 -9.55 -4.96 8.67
CA GLY A 101 -8.81 -3.82 9.17
C GLY A 101 -8.90 -2.65 8.21
N SER A 102 -8.74 -1.45 8.73
CA SER A 102 -8.69 -0.22 7.95
C SER A 102 -7.32 0.43 8.10
N VAL A 103 -6.73 0.83 6.98
CA VAL A 103 -5.39 1.38 6.91
C VAL A 103 -5.43 2.65 6.06
N MET A 104 -4.82 3.73 6.55
CA MET A 104 -4.58 4.90 5.71
C MET A 104 -3.22 4.71 5.05
N ALA A 105 -3.18 4.86 3.73
CA ALA A 105 -1.97 4.60 2.96
C ALA A 105 -1.55 5.79 2.12
N THR A 106 -0.25 5.99 2.03
CA THR A 106 0.38 6.93 1.10
C THR A 106 1.35 6.16 0.21
N ASN A 107 1.14 6.26 -1.09
CA ASN A 107 2.01 5.64 -2.09
C ASN A 107 2.63 6.73 -2.95
N ILE A 108 3.94 6.74 -3.04
CA ILE A 108 4.68 7.71 -3.84
C ILE A 108 5.38 6.96 -4.98
N PHE A 109 5.14 7.46 -6.18
CA PHE A 109 5.71 6.90 -7.41
C PHE A 109 6.62 7.92 -8.07
N GLU A 110 7.61 7.43 -8.77
CA GLU A 110 8.48 8.24 -9.62
C GLU A 110 8.36 7.77 -11.05
N HIS A 111 8.24 8.72 -11.98
CA HIS A 111 8.20 8.42 -13.42
C HIS A 111 9.62 8.33 -13.95
N ASP A 112 9.97 7.21 -14.56
CA ASP A 112 11.31 6.94 -15.08
C ASP A 112 11.49 7.33 -16.54
N GLY A 113 10.51 8.04 -17.11
CA GLY A 113 10.46 8.39 -18.54
C GLY A 113 9.60 7.43 -19.35
N LYS A 114 9.24 6.28 -18.78
CA LYS A 114 8.43 5.26 -19.43
C LYS A 114 7.23 4.87 -18.57
N ASP A 115 7.47 4.54 -17.32
CA ASP A 115 6.45 4.04 -16.38
C ASP A 115 6.56 4.73 -15.03
N TRP A 116 5.48 4.66 -14.26
CA TRP A 116 5.48 5.00 -12.84
C TRP A 116 6.02 3.82 -12.05
N LYS A 117 6.99 4.06 -11.18
CA LYS A 117 7.56 3.05 -10.28
C LYS A 117 7.38 3.47 -8.84
N LEU A 118 6.99 2.54 -8.01
CA LEU A 118 6.75 2.80 -6.59
C LEU A 118 8.08 3.01 -5.87
N ILE A 119 8.19 4.13 -5.16
CA ILE A 119 9.39 4.46 -4.39
C ILE A 119 9.14 4.51 -2.89
N HIS A 120 7.86 4.60 -2.48
CA HIS A 120 7.51 4.70 -1.08
C HIS A 120 6.10 4.19 -0.86
N HIS A 121 5.93 3.33 0.14
CA HIS A 121 4.61 2.90 0.63
C HIS A 121 4.61 3.01 2.14
N HIS A 122 3.58 3.65 2.68
CA HIS A 122 3.38 3.76 4.11
C HIS A 122 1.92 3.48 4.44
N GLY A 123 1.68 2.42 5.19
CA GLY A 123 0.37 2.09 5.71
C GLY A 123 0.31 2.32 7.21
N SER A 124 -0.71 3.03 7.66
CA SER A 124 -0.94 3.29 9.07
C SER A 124 -2.31 2.74 9.47
N PRO A 125 -2.39 1.85 10.46
CA PRO A 125 -3.67 1.34 10.90
C PRO A 125 -4.50 2.47 11.49
N THR A 126 -5.79 2.50 11.17
CA THR A 126 -6.68 3.46 11.80
C THR A 126 -7.11 2.94 13.16
N VAL A 127 -7.20 3.87 14.11
CA VAL A 127 -7.71 3.56 15.43
C VAL A 127 -9.21 3.72 15.40
N VAL A 128 -9.94 2.64 15.67
CA VAL A 128 -11.38 2.72 15.88
C VAL A 128 -11.59 3.06 17.35
N VAL A 129 -12.07 4.27 17.59
CA VAL A 129 -12.45 4.70 18.94
C VAL A 129 -13.97 4.50 19.04
N GLU A 130 -14.41 3.65 19.96
CA GLU A 130 -15.83 3.56 20.27
C GLU A 130 -16.28 4.90 20.86
N GLU A 131 -17.34 5.48 20.28
CA GLU A 131 -17.96 6.66 20.86
C GLU A 131 -18.53 6.30 22.21
N GLN A 132 -17.92 6.84 23.25
CA GLN A 132 -18.57 6.91 24.54
C GLN A 132 -19.40 8.18 24.56
N GLU A 133 -20.55 8.13 25.24
CA GLU A 133 -21.47 9.25 25.33
C GLU A 133 -20.75 10.52 25.78
N GLY A 134 -20.64 11.50 24.85
CA GLY A 134 -20.01 12.80 25.09
C GLY A 134 -18.51 12.90 24.82
N GLU A 135 -17.87 11.89 24.30
CA GLU A 135 -16.42 11.92 24.00
C GLU A 135 -16.12 11.48 22.58
N ASN A 136 -15.48 12.35 21.81
CA ASN A 136 -14.94 12.03 20.50
C ASN A 136 -13.43 12.21 20.55
N PHE A 137 -12.70 11.11 20.41
CA PHE A 137 -11.25 11.15 20.31
C PHE A 137 -10.81 10.85 18.91
N HIS A 138 -9.97 11.72 18.36
CA HIS A 138 -9.29 11.46 17.09
C HIS A 138 -7.81 11.33 17.35
N TYR A 139 -7.27 10.14 17.02
CA TYR A 139 -5.83 9.90 17.05
C TYR A 139 -5.33 9.81 15.62
N ASN A 140 -4.36 10.63 15.33
CA ASN A 140 -3.68 10.59 14.03
C ASN A 140 -2.37 9.83 14.13
#